data_1eec1aa33099acd4d7f0e0ca2c9d07df
#
_entry.id   1eec1aa33099acd4d7f0e0ca2c9d07df
#
_cell.length_a   1.000
_cell.length_b   1.000
_cell.length_c   1.000
_cell.angle_alpha   90.00
_cell.angle_beta   90.00
_cell.angle_gamma   90.00
#
_symmetry.space_group_name_H-M   'P 1'
#
loop_
_entity.id
_entity.type
_entity.pdbx_description
1 polymer ?
#
loop_
_entity_poly.entity_id
_entity_poly.type
_entity_poly.pdbx_seq_one_letter_code
_entity_poly.pdbx_strand_id
1 'polypeptide(L)'
;LAVAIRRAEDVDSLAIAAADVRRLSHHLVAQGVSAAQLTRLISHLNDQLTVRLLTIGTQRFNLDARSFCWLSFGSEGRGEQTIATDQDNGILFVDGKTTKERMLELADWSNEALAACGFPLCKGNIMARNPAWCLDYAGWDALFSGWIDRGDPDALLNASIFFDFRPLFGDSGLANGLREDVGRHNALDK
;
A
#
# COMPACT_ATOMS: atom_id res chain seq x y z
N LEU A 1 -20.54 0.80 -8.03
CA LEU A 1 -19.16 0.29 -7.90
C LEU A 1 -18.75 0.12 -6.44
N ALA A 2 -18.80 1.13 -5.60
CA ALA A 2 -18.41 1.01 -4.18
C ALA A 2 -19.17 -0.11 -3.45
N VAL A 3 -20.44 -0.31 -3.73
CA VAL A 3 -21.24 -1.42 -3.17
C VAL A 3 -20.73 -2.77 -3.65
N ALA A 4 -20.43 -2.90 -4.95
CA ALA A 4 -19.90 -4.14 -5.52
C ALA A 4 -18.54 -4.51 -4.89
N ILE A 5 -17.66 -3.53 -4.68
CA ILE A 5 -16.38 -3.72 -4.01
C ILE A 5 -16.59 -4.22 -2.58
N ARG A 6 -17.45 -3.56 -1.81
CA ARG A 6 -17.71 -3.95 -0.41
C ARG A 6 -18.33 -5.34 -0.26
N ARG A 7 -19.13 -5.76 -1.25
CA ARG A 7 -19.82 -7.06 -1.24
C ARG A 7 -19.01 -8.20 -1.84
N ALA A 8 -17.89 -7.92 -2.48
CA ALA A 8 -17.04 -8.95 -3.05
C ALA A 8 -16.53 -9.90 -1.95
N GLU A 9 -16.64 -11.19 -2.18
CA GLU A 9 -16.27 -12.24 -1.21
C GLU A 9 -14.99 -12.96 -1.59
N ASP A 10 -14.53 -12.78 -2.83
CA ASP A 10 -13.36 -13.43 -3.41
C ASP A 10 -12.62 -12.52 -4.39
N VAL A 11 -11.45 -12.99 -4.86
CA VAL A 11 -10.61 -12.27 -5.81
C VAL A 11 -11.31 -12.10 -7.16
N ASP A 12 -12.07 -13.08 -7.61
CA ASP A 12 -12.74 -13.04 -8.92
C ASP A 12 -13.79 -11.91 -8.96
N SER A 13 -14.61 -11.80 -7.92
CA SER A 13 -15.59 -10.73 -7.83
C SER A 13 -14.93 -9.35 -7.66
N LEU A 14 -13.79 -9.24 -6.96
CA LEU A 14 -12.99 -8.02 -6.91
C LEU A 14 -12.39 -7.66 -8.27
N ALA A 15 -11.90 -8.64 -9.03
CA ALA A 15 -11.35 -8.42 -10.36
C ALA A 15 -12.41 -7.87 -11.33
N ILE A 16 -13.65 -8.36 -11.23
CA ILE A 16 -14.80 -7.83 -11.98
C ILE A 16 -15.06 -6.37 -11.60
N ALA A 17 -15.12 -6.06 -10.30
CA ALA A 17 -15.33 -4.70 -9.82
C ALA A 17 -14.18 -3.75 -10.26
N ALA A 18 -12.95 -4.22 -10.25
CA ALA A 18 -11.79 -3.47 -10.73
C ALA A 18 -11.88 -3.18 -12.25
N ALA A 19 -12.33 -4.14 -13.04
CA ALA A 19 -12.60 -3.93 -14.47
C ALA A 19 -13.67 -2.87 -14.69
N ASP A 20 -14.71 -2.86 -13.88
CA ASP A 20 -15.77 -1.85 -13.94
C ASP A 20 -15.24 -0.44 -13.58
N VAL A 21 -14.34 -0.32 -12.61
CA VAL A 21 -13.66 0.94 -12.28
C VAL A 21 -12.87 1.45 -13.49
N ARG A 22 -12.11 0.60 -14.17
CA ARG A 22 -11.37 1.00 -15.38
C ARG A 22 -12.29 1.44 -16.51
N ARG A 23 -13.38 0.73 -16.74
CA ARG A 23 -14.38 1.13 -17.76
C ARG A 23 -15.00 2.48 -17.46
N LEU A 24 -15.39 2.72 -16.21
CA LEU A 24 -15.90 4.02 -15.77
C LEU A 24 -14.86 5.12 -16.01
N SER A 25 -13.60 4.87 -15.67
CA SER A 25 -12.50 5.82 -15.83
C SER A 25 -12.31 6.22 -17.28
N HIS A 26 -12.30 5.26 -18.22
CA HIS A 26 -12.22 5.53 -19.66
C HIS A 26 -13.43 6.32 -20.16
N HIS A 27 -14.62 5.99 -19.67
CA HIS A 27 -15.84 6.70 -20.03
C HIS A 27 -15.82 8.17 -19.57
N LEU A 28 -15.38 8.42 -18.34
CA LEU A 28 -15.26 9.79 -17.78
C LEU A 28 -14.20 10.62 -18.50
N VAL A 29 -13.08 10.02 -18.89
CA VAL A 29 -12.08 10.68 -19.76
C VAL A 29 -12.71 11.12 -21.08
N ALA A 30 -13.46 10.24 -21.74
CA ALA A 30 -14.15 10.53 -22.99
C ALA A 30 -15.20 11.66 -22.85
N GLN A 31 -15.79 11.82 -21.67
CA GLN A 31 -16.73 12.90 -21.35
C GLN A 31 -16.08 14.22 -20.94
N GLY A 32 -14.74 14.31 -20.91
CA GLY A 32 -14.02 15.53 -20.60
C GLY A 32 -13.93 15.86 -19.09
N VAL A 33 -14.08 14.87 -18.21
CA VAL A 33 -13.85 15.04 -16.75
C VAL A 33 -12.39 15.43 -16.53
N SER A 34 -12.13 16.38 -15.64
CA SER A 34 -10.77 16.86 -15.37
C SER A 34 -9.88 15.74 -14.79
N ALA A 35 -8.58 15.79 -15.15
CA ALA A 35 -7.61 14.82 -14.66
C ALA A 35 -7.55 14.77 -13.12
N ALA A 36 -7.64 15.94 -12.46
CA ALA A 36 -7.63 16.00 -10.99
C ALA A 36 -8.84 15.34 -10.33
N GLN A 37 -10.03 15.52 -10.89
CA GLN A 37 -11.25 14.86 -10.40
C GLN A 37 -11.20 13.35 -10.63
N LEU A 38 -10.74 12.94 -11.81
CA LEU A 38 -10.60 11.53 -12.17
C LEU A 38 -9.59 10.82 -11.25
N THR A 39 -8.42 11.43 -11.04
CA THR A 39 -7.37 10.88 -10.16
C THR A 39 -7.90 10.68 -8.74
N ARG A 40 -8.63 11.64 -8.18
CA ARG A 40 -9.23 11.49 -6.84
C ARG A 40 -10.24 10.34 -6.77
N LEU A 41 -11.11 10.23 -7.76
CA LEU A 41 -12.10 9.15 -7.83
C LEU A 41 -11.43 7.78 -7.96
N ILE A 42 -10.49 7.64 -8.87
CA ILE A 42 -9.77 6.38 -9.10
C ILE A 42 -8.99 5.98 -7.86
N SER A 43 -8.23 6.90 -7.26
CA SER A 43 -7.47 6.61 -6.04
C SER A 43 -8.38 6.13 -4.91
N HIS A 44 -9.52 6.77 -4.73
CA HIS A 44 -10.49 6.36 -3.71
C HIS A 44 -11.05 4.96 -3.95
N LEU A 45 -11.43 4.63 -5.19
CA LEU A 45 -11.96 3.31 -5.54
C LEU A 45 -10.88 2.22 -5.46
N ASN A 46 -9.66 2.52 -5.86
CA ASN A 46 -8.52 1.61 -5.74
C ASN A 46 -8.17 1.33 -4.27
N ASP A 47 -8.23 2.34 -3.41
CA ASP A 47 -8.07 2.16 -1.96
C ASP A 47 -9.14 1.21 -1.41
N GLN A 48 -10.39 1.39 -1.79
CA GLN A 48 -11.48 0.49 -1.37
C GLN A 48 -11.29 -0.94 -1.86
N LEU A 49 -10.83 -1.13 -3.10
CA LEU A 49 -10.48 -2.45 -3.65
C LEU A 49 -9.40 -3.13 -2.81
N THR A 50 -8.32 -2.42 -2.53
CA THR A 50 -7.20 -2.95 -1.75
C THR A 50 -7.62 -3.27 -0.31
N VAL A 51 -8.37 -2.39 0.34
CA VAL A 51 -8.90 -2.63 1.69
C VAL A 51 -9.81 -3.87 1.73
N ARG A 52 -10.68 -4.03 0.75
CA ARG A 52 -11.54 -5.22 0.68
C ARG A 52 -10.73 -6.50 0.45
N LEU A 53 -9.75 -6.46 -0.45
CA LEU A 53 -8.85 -7.58 -0.71
C LEU A 53 -8.09 -8.00 0.56
N LEU A 54 -7.55 -7.04 1.30
CA LEU A 54 -6.84 -7.31 2.54
C LEU A 54 -7.78 -7.82 3.65
N THR A 55 -9.03 -7.38 3.67
CA THR A 55 -10.05 -7.95 4.56
C THR A 55 -10.27 -9.44 4.25
N ILE A 56 -10.41 -9.81 2.99
CA ILE A 56 -10.52 -11.20 2.55
C ILE A 56 -9.25 -11.98 2.93
N GLY A 57 -8.08 -11.40 2.69
CA GLY A 57 -6.79 -12.02 3.02
C GLY A 57 -6.61 -12.28 4.51
N THR A 58 -6.95 -11.33 5.37
CA THR A 58 -6.86 -11.50 6.83
C THR A 58 -7.79 -12.60 7.33
N GLN A 59 -8.98 -12.73 6.76
CA GLN A 59 -9.89 -13.84 7.05
C GLN A 59 -9.32 -15.18 6.58
N ARG A 60 -8.82 -15.22 5.35
CA ARG A 60 -8.23 -16.43 4.74
C ARG A 60 -7.07 -17.00 5.56
N PHE A 61 -6.18 -16.13 6.02
CA PHE A 61 -4.99 -16.52 6.78
C PHE A 61 -5.17 -16.47 8.30
N ASN A 62 -6.39 -16.19 8.77
CA ASN A 62 -6.72 -16.08 10.20
C ASN A 62 -5.75 -15.12 10.93
N LEU A 63 -5.64 -13.90 10.43
CA LEU A 63 -4.78 -12.85 10.96
C LEU A 63 -5.59 -11.79 11.71
N ASP A 64 -5.00 -11.25 12.77
CA ASP A 64 -5.54 -10.07 13.44
C ASP A 64 -5.06 -8.80 12.70
N ALA A 65 -5.98 -8.02 12.16
CA ALA A 65 -5.66 -6.77 11.48
C ALA A 65 -4.95 -5.73 12.37
N ARG A 66 -5.02 -5.90 13.71
CA ARG A 66 -4.29 -5.05 14.67
C ARG A 66 -2.83 -5.45 14.85
N SER A 67 -2.41 -6.56 14.27
CA SER A 67 -1.02 -7.04 14.35
C SER A 67 -0.10 -6.42 13.30
N PHE A 68 -0.64 -5.67 12.35
CA PHE A 68 0.12 -5.06 11.26
C PHE A 68 -0.57 -3.84 10.65
N CYS A 69 0.17 -3.13 9.81
CA CYS A 69 -0.34 -2.08 8.95
C CYS A 69 0.18 -2.28 7.52
N TRP A 70 -0.73 -2.27 6.55
CA TRP A 70 -0.37 -2.21 5.14
C TRP A 70 -0.06 -0.77 4.76
N LEU A 71 1.12 -0.56 4.19
CA LEU A 71 1.62 0.75 3.78
C LEU A 71 1.53 0.90 2.27
N SER A 72 1.05 2.04 1.81
CA SER A 72 1.08 2.45 0.41
C SER A 72 2.16 3.48 0.19
N PHE A 73 2.95 3.33 -0.87
CA PHE A 73 4.07 4.21 -1.23
C PHE A 73 3.82 4.91 -2.57
N GLY A 74 4.70 5.82 -2.94
CA GLY A 74 4.71 6.46 -4.24
C GLY A 74 3.38 7.16 -4.58
N SER A 75 2.87 6.94 -5.77
CA SER A 75 1.59 7.51 -6.21
C SER A 75 0.40 6.99 -5.40
N GLU A 76 0.43 5.75 -4.95
CA GLU A 76 -0.58 5.21 -4.02
C GLU A 76 -0.55 5.94 -2.69
N GLY A 77 0.63 6.17 -2.12
CA GLY A 77 0.81 6.91 -0.87
C GLY A 77 0.30 8.34 -0.95
N ARG A 78 0.48 9.00 -2.08
CA ARG A 78 -0.01 10.37 -2.32
C ARG A 78 -1.46 10.47 -2.79
N GLY A 79 -2.13 9.34 -3.05
CA GLY A 79 -3.49 9.33 -3.61
C GLY A 79 -3.56 9.87 -5.04
N GLU A 80 -2.48 9.69 -5.80
CA GLU A 80 -2.31 10.19 -7.18
C GLU A 80 -2.35 9.06 -8.22
N GLN A 81 -3.05 7.98 -7.92
CA GLN A 81 -3.14 6.83 -8.81
C GLN A 81 -3.81 7.17 -10.13
N THR A 82 -3.29 6.60 -11.19
CA THR A 82 -3.87 6.63 -12.53
C THR A 82 -4.52 5.29 -12.89
N ILE A 83 -5.08 5.19 -14.09
CA ILE A 83 -5.74 3.96 -14.58
C ILE A 83 -4.77 2.76 -14.65
N ALA A 84 -3.49 3.02 -14.88
CA ALA A 84 -2.44 2.00 -14.98
C ALA A 84 -1.32 2.27 -13.96
N THR A 85 -1.59 2.05 -12.69
CA THR A 85 -0.63 2.24 -11.61
C THR A 85 -0.07 0.90 -11.15
N ASP A 86 1.27 0.76 -11.15
CA ASP A 86 1.95 -0.38 -10.57
C ASP A 86 1.77 -0.39 -9.05
N GLN A 87 1.94 -1.58 -8.46
CA GLN A 87 1.88 -1.72 -7.02
C GLN A 87 3.14 -1.14 -6.36
N ASP A 88 2.96 -0.33 -5.31
CA ASP A 88 4.02 0.15 -4.43
C ASP A 88 3.52 0.05 -2.98
N ASN A 89 3.95 -0.97 -2.26
CA ASN A 89 3.42 -1.26 -0.92
C ASN A 89 4.44 -1.96 -0.02
N GLY A 90 4.12 -1.99 1.26
CA GLY A 90 4.90 -2.67 2.28
C GLY A 90 4.04 -3.06 3.46
N ILE A 91 4.62 -3.78 4.41
CA ILE A 91 4.00 -4.16 5.67
C ILE A 91 4.88 -3.72 6.83
N LEU A 92 4.23 -3.09 7.81
CA LEU A 92 4.77 -2.84 9.15
C LEU A 92 4.01 -3.74 10.12
N PHE A 93 4.69 -4.68 10.75
CA PHE A 93 4.04 -5.61 11.68
C PHE A 93 4.56 -5.46 13.12
N VAL A 94 3.77 -5.96 14.06
CA VAL A 94 4.12 -5.96 15.49
C VAL A 94 4.76 -7.29 15.84
N ASP A 95 6.05 -7.26 16.16
CA ASP A 95 6.76 -8.43 16.68
C ASP A 95 6.09 -8.95 17.96
N GLY A 96 5.97 -10.27 18.07
CA GLY A 96 5.24 -10.93 19.15
C GLY A 96 3.72 -11.04 18.96
N LYS A 97 3.10 -10.24 18.09
CA LYS A 97 1.68 -10.41 17.69
C LYS A 97 1.53 -11.24 16.42
N THR A 98 2.50 -11.17 15.53
CA THR A 98 2.60 -11.97 14.30
C THR A 98 4.05 -12.21 13.95
N THR A 99 4.32 -12.97 12.91
CA THR A 99 5.67 -13.27 12.43
C THR A 99 5.88 -12.77 11.00
N LYS A 100 7.14 -12.54 10.64
CA LYS A 100 7.50 -12.14 9.29
C LYS A 100 7.04 -13.15 8.24
N GLU A 101 7.15 -14.43 8.53
CA GLU A 101 6.73 -15.52 7.65
C GLU A 101 5.24 -15.44 7.34
N ARG A 102 4.40 -15.24 8.36
CA ARG A 102 2.95 -15.08 8.18
C ARG A 102 2.59 -13.83 7.40
N MET A 103 3.32 -12.75 7.63
CA MET A 103 3.13 -11.50 6.88
C MET A 103 3.53 -11.66 5.41
N LEU A 104 4.61 -12.39 5.13
CA LEU A 104 5.03 -12.68 3.76
C LEU A 104 4.04 -13.59 3.03
N GLU A 105 3.42 -14.54 3.70
CA GLU A 105 2.32 -15.35 3.12
C GLU A 105 1.13 -14.48 2.71
N LEU A 106 0.68 -13.60 3.61
CA LEU A 106 -0.37 -12.62 3.28
C LEU A 106 0.04 -11.71 2.13
N ALA A 107 1.26 -11.19 2.17
CA ALA A 107 1.77 -10.27 1.16
C ALA A 107 1.87 -10.91 -0.21
N ASP A 108 2.39 -12.12 -0.30
CA ASP A 108 2.52 -12.85 -1.57
C ASP A 108 1.14 -13.08 -2.20
N TRP A 109 0.20 -13.59 -1.43
CA TRP A 109 -1.18 -13.75 -1.88
C TRP A 109 -1.82 -12.43 -2.29
N SER A 110 -1.62 -11.38 -1.50
CA SER A 110 -2.24 -10.06 -1.74
C SER A 110 -1.68 -9.40 -3.00
N ASN A 111 -0.36 -9.43 -3.21
CA ASN A 111 0.25 -8.85 -4.40
C ASN A 111 -0.18 -9.59 -5.69
N GLU A 112 -0.30 -10.92 -5.65
CA GLU A 112 -0.83 -11.70 -6.78
C GLU A 112 -2.32 -11.43 -7.01
N ALA A 113 -3.12 -11.33 -5.97
CA ALA A 113 -4.54 -11.00 -6.07
C ALA A 113 -4.75 -9.57 -6.62
N LEU A 114 -3.95 -8.59 -6.21
CA LEU A 114 -3.96 -7.25 -6.78
C LEU A 114 -3.57 -7.27 -8.27
N ALA A 115 -2.59 -8.08 -8.66
CA ALA A 115 -2.23 -8.26 -10.06
C ALA A 115 -3.41 -8.83 -10.87
N ALA A 116 -4.14 -9.81 -10.34
CA ALA A 116 -5.36 -10.34 -10.93
C ALA A 116 -6.47 -9.29 -11.06
N CYS A 117 -6.51 -8.30 -10.15
CA CYS A 117 -7.42 -7.15 -10.22
C CYS A 117 -6.95 -6.07 -11.21
N GLY A 118 -5.80 -6.24 -11.85
CA GLY A 118 -5.29 -5.34 -12.88
C GLY A 118 -4.31 -4.28 -12.38
N PHE A 119 -3.73 -4.47 -11.18
CA PHE A 119 -2.62 -3.67 -10.67
C PHE A 119 -1.30 -4.39 -10.96
N PRO A 120 -0.51 -4.01 -11.98
CA PRO A 120 0.70 -4.73 -12.34
C PRO A 120 1.67 -4.82 -11.18
N LEU A 121 2.41 -5.93 -11.11
CA LEU A 121 3.50 -6.08 -10.16
C LEU A 121 4.58 -5.03 -10.43
N CYS A 122 5.14 -4.45 -9.39
CA CYS A 122 6.20 -3.46 -9.49
C CYS A 122 7.49 -4.08 -10.05
N LYS A 123 8.02 -3.52 -11.13
CA LYS A 123 9.30 -3.96 -11.71
C LYS A 123 10.49 -3.77 -10.78
N GLY A 124 10.44 -2.74 -9.94
CA GLY A 124 11.42 -2.48 -8.89
C GLY A 124 11.27 -3.36 -7.65
N ASN A 125 10.25 -4.23 -7.63
CA ASN A 125 9.94 -5.12 -6.49
C ASN A 125 9.71 -4.37 -5.16
N ILE A 126 9.16 -3.16 -5.23
CA ILE A 126 8.74 -2.37 -4.06
C ILE A 126 7.33 -2.83 -3.67
N MET A 127 7.26 -4.01 -3.11
CA MET A 127 6.02 -4.66 -2.70
C MET A 127 6.18 -5.38 -1.38
N ALA A 128 5.09 -5.53 -0.66
CA ALA A 128 5.05 -6.18 0.65
C ALA A 128 5.58 -7.63 0.61
N ARG A 129 5.44 -8.34 -0.51
CA ARG A 129 5.98 -9.69 -0.71
C ARG A 129 7.53 -9.76 -0.71
N ASN A 130 8.18 -8.62 -0.97
CA ASN A 130 9.62 -8.52 -0.85
C ASN A 130 10.00 -8.42 0.64
N PRO A 131 10.83 -9.35 1.17
CA PRO A 131 11.24 -9.32 2.58
C PRO A 131 11.87 -8.00 3.03
N ALA A 132 12.46 -7.23 2.12
CA ALA A 132 13.03 -5.91 2.41
C ALA A 132 11.97 -4.88 2.81
N TRP A 133 10.71 -5.06 2.40
CA TRP A 133 9.60 -4.14 2.64
C TRP A 133 8.48 -4.75 3.52
N CYS A 134 8.81 -5.84 4.21
CA CYS A 134 7.95 -6.49 5.20
C CYS A 134 8.74 -6.55 6.52
N LEU A 135 8.66 -5.48 7.31
CA LEU A 135 9.50 -5.27 8.49
C LEU A 135 8.65 -4.97 9.72
N ASP A 136 9.20 -5.30 10.89
CA ASP A 136 8.68 -4.81 12.16
C ASP A 136 9.02 -3.33 12.36
N TYR A 137 8.57 -2.75 13.48
CA TYR A 137 8.80 -1.34 13.77
C TYR A 137 10.30 -1.01 13.82
N ALA A 138 11.09 -1.81 14.53
CA ALA A 138 12.53 -1.61 14.65
C ALA A 138 13.24 -1.69 13.28
N GLY A 139 12.79 -2.58 12.39
CA GLY A 139 13.33 -2.72 11.04
C GLY A 139 13.06 -1.48 10.17
N TRP A 140 11.83 -0.95 10.19
CA TRP A 140 11.49 0.27 9.47
C TRP A 140 12.21 1.50 10.03
N ASP A 141 12.27 1.63 11.36
CA ASP A 141 12.97 2.74 12.01
C ASP A 141 14.47 2.74 11.66
N ALA A 142 15.13 1.59 11.73
CA ALA A 142 16.53 1.44 11.33
C ALA A 142 16.76 1.77 9.85
N LEU A 143 15.82 1.37 8.96
CA LEU A 143 15.92 1.63 7.54
C LEU A 143 15.82 3.13 7.23
N PHE A 144 14.82 3.82 7.79
CA PHE A 144 14.66 5.26 7.62
C PHE A 144 15.82 6.05 8.22
N SER A 145 16.23 5.73 9.44
CA SER A 145 17.39 6.36 10.10
C SER A 145 18.65 6.18 9.26
N GLY A 146 18.89 4.98 8.74
CA GLY A 146 20.04 4.72 7.88
C GLY A 146 20.05 5.52 6.57
N TRP A 147 18.90 5.85 6.00
CA TRP A 147 18.84 6.74 4.83
C TRP A 147 19.10 8.20 5.17
N ILE A 148 18.59 8.66 6.31
CA ILE A 148 18.86 10.02 6.82
C ILE A 148 20.34 10.21 7.10
N ASP A 149 20.96 9.28 7.83
CA ASP A 149 22.36 9.39 8.24
C ASP A 149 23.34 9.33 7.06
N ARG A 150 23.06 8.53 6.03
CA ARG A 150 23.95 8.43 4.86
C ARG A 150 23.90 9.67 3.97
N GLY A 151 22.72 10.22 3.73
CA GLY A 151 22.52 11.41 2.92
C GLY A 151 23.06 11.35 1.48
N ASP A 152 23.43 10.15 1.00
CA ASP A 152 23.87 9.96 -0.38
C ASP A 152 22.67 10.01 -1.36
N PRO A 153 22.91 10.19 -2.68
CA PRO A 153 21.83 10.31 -3.66
C PRO A 153 20.87 9.11 -3.70
N ASP A 154 21.36 7.91 -3.51
CA ASP A 154 20.52 6.69 -3.51
C ASP A 154 19.66 6.62 -2.24
N ALA A 155 20.23 6.96 -1.09
CA ALA A 155 19.50 7.05 0.17
C ALA A 155 18.42 8.14 0.10
N LEU A 156 18.71 9.31 -0.47
CA LEU A 156 17.75 10.39 -0.65
C LEU A 156 16.63 10.02 -1.63
N LEU A 157 16.95 9.30 -2.71
CA LEU A 157 15.96 8.79 -3.65
C LEU A 157 15.00 7.81 -2.96
N ASN A 158 15.54 6.83 -2.22
CA ASN A 158 14.74 5.89 -1.45
C ASN A 158 13.87 6.62 -0.42
N ALA A 159 14.46 7.53 0.33
CA ALA A 159 13.73 8.36 1.29
C ALA A 159 12.55 9.10 0.63
N SER A 160 12.73 9.67 -0.56
CA SER A 160 11.66 10.37 -1.28
C SER A 160 10.49 9.47 -1.67
N ILE A 161 10.75 8.19 -1.97
CA ILE A 161 9.72 7.21 -2.30
C ILE A 161 8.94 6.77 -1.05
N PHE A 162 9.63 6.57 0.06
CA PHE A 162 9.07 5.97 1.26
C PHE A 162 8.56 6.97 2.30
N PHE A 163 9.05 8.23 2.32
CA PHE A 163 8.60 9.24 3.30
C PHE A 163 7.13 9.61 3.18
N ASP A 164 6.55 9.53 1.99
CA ASP A 164 5.14 9.80 1.74
C ASP A 164 4.24 8.56 1.97
N PHE A 165 4.72 7.58 2.73
CA PHE A 165 3.94 6.38 3.01
C PHE A 165 2.62 6.73 3.72
N ARG A 166 1.59 5.96 3.39
CA ARG A 166 0.24 6.11 3.96
C ARG A 166 -0.27 4.77 4.48
N PRO A 167 -0.82 4.74 5.71
CA PRO A 167 -1.50 3.55 6.20
C PRO A 167 -2.80 3.35 5.41
N LEU A 168 -3.00 2.16 4.87
CA LEU A 168 -4.19 1.83 4.09
C LEU A 168 -5.09 0.83 4.80
N PHE A 169 -4.51 -0.13 5.51
CA PHE A 169 -5.24 -1.20 6.18
C PHE A 169 -4.51 -1.64 7.45
N GLY A 170 -5.26 -2.13 8.45
CA GLY A 170 -4.71 -2.58 9.72
C GLY A 170 -4.62 -1.47 10.77
N ASP A 171 -3.61 -1.53 11.63
CA ASP A 171 -3.39 -0.54 12.68
C ASP A 171 -2.66 0.70 12.15
N SER A 172 -3.40 1.74 11.83
CA SER A 172 -2.84 3.02 11.35
C SER A 172 -1.96 3.73 12.39
N GLY A 173 -2.15 3.46 13.67
CA GLY A 173 -1.33 4.01 14.77
C GLY A 173 0.14 3.59 14.65
N LEU A 174 0.43 2.41 14.12
CA LEU A 174 1.80 1.94 13.87
C LEU A 174 2.52 2.84 12.85
N ALA A 175 1.87 3.14 11.74
CA ALA A 175 2.44 3.99 10.69
C ALA A 175 2.58 5.44 11.15
N ASN A 176 1.61 5.97 11.87
CA ASN A 176 1.65 7.33 12.41
C ASN A 176 2.77 7.48 13.43
N GLY A 177 2.96 6.50 14.32
CA GLY A 177 4.08 6.47 15.27
C GLY A 177 5.44 6.47 14.58
N LEU A 178 5.61 5.64 13.55
CA LEU A 178 6.82 5.59 12.74
C LEU A 178 7.12 6.95 12.08
N ARG A 179 6.11 7.60 11.52
CA ARG A 179 6.27 8.91 10.88
C ARG A 179 6.71 9.99 11.86
N GLU A 180 6.17 9.98 13.08
CA GLU A 180 6.56 10.92 14.12
C GLU A 180 8.01 10.72 14.56
N ASP A 181 8.45 9.47 14.71
CA ASP A 181 9.82 9.14 15.12
C ASP A 181 10.83 9.53 14.04
N VAL A 182 10.55 9.22 12.78
CA VAL A 182 11.37 9.64 11.63
C VAL A 182 11.43 11.18 11.52
N GLY A 183 10.33 11.87 11.76
CA GLY A 183 10.28 13.33 11.78
C GLY A 183 11.14 13.95 12.90
N ARG A 184 11.21 13.31 14.05
CA ARG A 184 12.06 13.74 15.17
C ARG A 184 13.56 13.56 14.87
N HIS A 185 13.97 12.47 14.24
CA HIS A 185 15.35 12.29 13.78
C HIS A 185 15.79 13.41 12.83
N ASN A 186 14.96 13.75 11.85
CA ASN A 186 15.23 14.86 10.91
C ASN A 186 15.35 16.24 11.59
N ALA A 187 14.73 16.43 12.75
CA ALA A 187 14.77 17.72 13.47
C ALA A 187 15.98 17.87 14.39
N LEU A 188 16.61 16.76 14.80
CA LEU A 188 17.77 16.74 15.69
C LEU A 188 19.10 16.95 14.94
N ASP A 189 19.13 16.71 13.61
CA ASP A 189 20.31 16.86 12.76
C ASP A 189 20.41 18.24 12.08
N LYS A 190 19.61 19.22 12.49
CA LYS A 190 19.66 20.62 12.06
C LYS A 190 20.12 21.54 13.21
#